data_218c72c53b8972879633b7fd498f7baf
#
_entry.id   218c72c53b8972879633b7fd498f7baf
#
_cell.length_a   1.000
_cell.length_b   1.000
_cell.length_c   1.000
_cell.angle_alpha   90.00
_cell.angle_beta   90.00
_cell.angle_gamma   90.00
#
_symmetry.space_group_name_H-M   'P 1'
#
loop_
_entity.id
_entity.type
_entity.pdbx_description
1 polymer ?
#
loop_
_entity_poly.entity_id
_entity_poly.type
_entity_poly.pdbx_seq_one_letter_code
_entity_poly.pdbx_strand_id
1 'polypeptide(L)'
;MLLSPKQREYVLKSAGHRWGFKGGATRSGKTYLDFRWIIPIRIRERIGKDGLAVILGVTKSTIERNVLEPMRNIYGDELVGTISSDNTAWIFGEKCYCLGAEKVSQVSKIRGASIKYCYGDEVADWSEEVFALLKSRLDKGYSCFDGTYNPQYPNHWLKRFLDSDADIFSQTYTIDDNPFLPPAFVENLKREYEGTVYYDRYIRGIWVAAEGIVYKDFANDTEKYLIDDPTKWAEENDTKFSVISIGVDFGGTKSATKFQATGITKDFRVVALEEEYIKNEEIDPDALNRRFATFCQLITSKYGYSQTRADSAETVLIRGLDHTAQKLRLGTQVKNALKMQITDRIRLVVLLMKQGRLKVSRSCPHLIDAFQSAIYDPDKFEDERLDDGTSDIDSLDAFEYSIEPYYKDLERAGHMIGR
;
A
#
# COMPACT_ATOMS: atom_id res chain seq x y z
N MET A 1 1.59 27.94 13.32
CA MET A 1 0.58 26.93 13.65
C MET A 1 0.88 26.35 15.04
N LEU A 2 -0.08 26.30 15.93
CA LEU A 2 0.12 25.82 17.30
C LEU A 2 0.12 24.28 17.31
N LEU A 3 0.96 23.67 18.14
CA LEU A 3 0.92 22.22 18.40
C LEU A 3 -0.34 21.86 19.18
N SER A 4 -0.93 20.70 18.88
CA SER A 4 -1.99 20.14 19.72
C SER A 4 -1.44 19.79 21.12
N PRO A 5 -2.28 19.66 22.14
CA PRO A 5 -1.83 19.26 23.49
C PRO A 5 -1.00 17.96 23.45
N LYS A 6 -1.43 16.99 22.69
CA LYS A 6 -0.77 15.69 22.54
C LYS A 6 0.59 15.80 21.83
N GLN A 7 0.69 16.64 20.81
CA GLN A 7 1.97 16.93 20.15
C GLN A 7 2.97 17.61 21.09
N ARG A 8 2.51 18.57 21.94
CA ARG A 8 3.37 19.22 22.93
C ARG A 8 3.89 18.21 23.95
N GLU A 9 3.03 17.30 24.42
CA GLU A 9 3.41 16.25 25.34
C GLU A 9 4.52 15.38 24.75
N TYR A 10 4.40 14.97 23.47
CA TYR A 10 5.44 14.21 22.78
C TYR A 10 6.78 14.94 22.77
N VAL A 11 6.81 16.20 22.37
CA VAL A 11 8.05 17.01 22.33
C VAL A 11 8.75 17.03 23.69
N LEU A 12 7.99 17.20 24.78
CA LEU A 12 8.54 17.30 26.13
C LEU A 12 9.03 15.95 26.65
N LYS A 13 8.22 14.88 26.48
CA LYS A 13 8.51 13.59 27.08
C LYS A 13 9.49 12.74 26.29
N SER A 14 9.46 12.79 24.93
CA SER A 14 10.36 11.99 24.11
C SER A 14 11.83 12.39 24.20
N ALA A 15 12.13 13.59 24.69
CA ALA A 15 13.50 14.13 24.71
C ALA A 15 14.48 13.31 25.57
N GLY A 16 13.99 12.63 26.62
CA GLY A 16 14.79 11.82 27.53
C GLY A 16 14.95 10.36 27.12
N HIS A 17 14.33 9.93 26.02
CA HIS A 17 14.30 8.52 25.60
C HIS A 17 15.15 8.27 24.35
N ARG A 18 15.73 7.06 24.30
CA ARG A 18 16.48 6.61 23.11
C ARG A 18 15.55 6.38 21.91
N TRP A 19 14.35 5.86 22.15
CA TRP A 19 13.38 5.51 21.12
C TRP A 19 12.11 6.32 21.30
N GLY A 20 11.77 7.14 20.31
CA GLY A 20 10.54 7.90 20.24
C GLY A 20 9.63 7.37 19.13
N PHE A 21 8.41 6.96 19.46
CA PHE A 21 7.45 6.48 18.47
C PHE A 21 6.12 7.22 18.52
N LYS A 22 5.60 7.51 17.33
CA LYS A 22 4.26 8.03 17.12
C LYS A 22 3.48 7.06 16.25
N GLY A 23 2.64 6.27 16.88
CA GLY A 23 1.77 5.30 16.23
C GLY A 23 0.36 5.81 16.07
N GLY A 24 -0.41 5.16 15.21
CA GLY A 24 -1.85 5.36 15.17
C GLY A 24 -2.41 5.79 13.82
N ALA A 25 -3.56 6.46 13.90
CA ALA A 25 -4.39 6.79 12.75
C ALA A 25 -3.66 7.54 11.63
N THR A 26 -4.08 7.32 10.39
CA THR A 26 -3.67 8.13 9.26
C THR A 26 -4.18 9.57 9.44
N ARG A 27 -3.47 10.56 8.86
CA ARG A 27 -3.86 11.98 8.96
C ARG A 27 -3.96 12.55 10.38
N SER A 28 -3.54 11.84 11.42
CA SER A 28 -3.60 12.26 12.82
C SER A 28 -2.63 13.40 13.19
N GLY A 29 -1.78 13.83 12.26
CA GLY A 29 -0.81 14.92 12.47
C GLY A 29 0.52 14.48 13.10
N LYS A 30 0.75 13.15 13.27
CA LYS A 30 2.00 12.60 13.84
C LYS A 30 3.23 12.97 13.01
N THR A 31 3.19 12.77 11.70
CA THR A 31 4.31 13.07 10.79
C THR A 31 4.55 14.59 10.64
N TYR A 32 3.48 15.41 10.71
CA TYR A 32 3.62 16.86 10.69
C TYR A 32 4.43 17.37 11.90
N LEU A 33 4.24 16.76 13.08
CA LEU A 33 5.05 17.08 14.27
C LEU A 33 6.54 16.83 14.02
N ASP A 34 6.89 15.75 13.29
CA ASP A 34 8.26 15.41 12.97
C ASP A 34 8.92 16.45 12.08
N PHE A 35 8.23 16.83 11.00
CA PHE A 35 8.76 17.84 10.07
C PHE A 35 8.95 19.18 10.75
N ARG A 36 8.00 19.58 11.58
CA ARG A 36 7.99 20.93 12.14
C ARG A 36 8.88 21.09 13.36
N TRP A 37 9.09 20.02 14.14
CA TRP A 37 9.74 20.14 15.45
C TRP A 37 10.79 19.07 15.71
N ILE A 38 10.47 17.80 15.56
CA ILE A 38 11.33 16.71 16.02
C ILE A 38 12.61 16.61 15.19
N ILE A 39 12.51 16.42 13.88
CA ILE A 39 13.68 16.29 12.99
C ILE A 39 14.59 17.52 13.10
N PRO A 40 14.09 18.77 13.00
CA PRO A 40 14.94 19.96 13.16
C PRO A 40 15.67 20.03 14.49
N ILE A 41 14.98 19.76 15.60
CA ILE A 41 15.59 19.81 16.94
C ILE A 41 16.65 18.72 17.07
N ARG A 42 16.33 17.47 16.75
CA ARG A 42 17.23 16.31 16.88
C ARG A 42 18.50 16.44 16.05
N ILE A 43 18.37 16.91 14.81
CA ILE A 43 19.55 17.16 13.95
C ILE A 43 20.41 18.26 14.54
N ARG A 44 19.83 19.41 14.89
CA ARG A 44 20.59 20.57 15.40
C ARG A 44 21.31 20.28 16.71
N GLU A 45 20.73 19.52 17.62
CA GLU A 45 21.35 19.07 18.88
C GLU A 45 22.58 18.17 18.66
N ARG A 46 22.73 17.59 17.46
CA ARG A 46 23.77 16.60 17.13
C ARG A 46 24.74 17.04 16.05
N ILE A 47 24.62 18.28 15.57
CA ILE A 47 25.63 18.86 14.67
C ILE A 47 27.01 18.82 15.36
N GLY A 48 28.03 18.36 14.63
CA GLY A 48 29.41 18.25 15.13
C GLY A 48 29.65 17.06 16.08
N LYS A 49 28.65 16.27 16.43
CA LYS A 49 28.83 15.02 17.20
C LYS A 49 29.17 13.86 16.26
N ASP A 50 29.95 12.89 16.73
CA ASP A 50 30.31 11.70 15.98
C ASP A 50 29.09 10.82 15.64
N GLY A 51 29.15 10.18 14.48
CA GLY A 51 28.11 9.30 13.98
C GLY A 51 27.28 9.90 12.85
N LEU A 52 26.52 9.07 12.19
CA LEU A 52 25.70 9.42 11.04
C LEU A 52 24.33 9.95 11.47
N ALA A 53 23.81 10.92 10.74
CA ALA A 53 22.39 11.23 10.71
C ALA A 53 21.75 10.44 9.56
N VAL A 54 20.63 9.78 9.83
CA VAL A 54 19.98 8.83 8.90
C VAL A 54 18.48 9.10 8.84
N ILE A 55 17.93 9.09 7.64
CA ILE A 55 16.49 9.11 7.39
C ILE A 55 16.13 7.79 6.70
N LEU A 56 15.28 7.00 7.30
CA LEU A 56 14.79 5.74 6.74
C LEU A 56 13.32 5.83 6.40
N GLY A 57 12.94 5.20 5.32
CA GLY A 57 11.54 4.99 4.91
C GLY A 57 11.45 3.72 4.09
N VAL A 58 10.27 3.29 3.68
CA VAL A 58 10.10 2.07 2.90
C VAL A 58 11.02 2.07 1.67
N THR A 59 10.99 3.15 0.90
CA THR A 59 11.89 3.36 -0.24
C THR A 59 12.50 4.76 -0.24
N LYS A 60 13.58 4.95 -1.01
CA LYS A 60 14.19 6.27 -1.22
C LYS A 60 13.19 7.30 -1.79
N SER A 61 12.34 6.88 -2.72
CA SER A 61 11.32 7.76 -3.32
C SER A 61 10.20 8.12 -2.35
N THR A 62 9.85 7.24 -1.41
CA THR A 62 8.90 7.58 -0.35
C THR A 62 9.49 8.60 0.63
N ILE A 63 10.77 8.49 0.98
CA ILE A 63 11.46 9.49 1.82
C ILE A 63 11.43 10.87 1.15
N GLU A 64 11.78 10.94 -0.13
CA GLU A 64 11.78 12.21 -0.87
C GLU A 64 10.40 12.85 -0.84
N ARG A 65 9.36 12.09 -1.23
CA ARG A 65 7.99 12.59 -1.35
C ARG A 65 7.30 12.84 0.00
N ASN A 66 7.48 11.94 0.97
CA ASN A 66 6.71 11.96 2.22
C ASN A 66 7.41 12.73 3.33
N VAL A 67 8.74 12.89 3.27
CA VAL A 67 9.54 13.52 4.34
C VAL A 67 10.19 14.80 3.86
N LEU A 68 11.05 14.74 2.84
CA LEU A 68 11.88 15.90 2.47
C LEU A 68 11.10 16.97 1.74
N GLU A 69 10.24 16.63 0.79
CA GLU A 69 9.41 17.60 0.07
C GLU A 69 8.48 18.40 1.01
N PRO A 70 7.73 17.77 1.95
CA PRO A 70 6.98 18.53 2.96
C PRO A 70 7.84 19.41 3.86
N MET A 71 9.05 18.96 4.21
CA MET A 71 9.99 19.80 4.98
C MET A 71 10.49 20.98 4.17
N ARG A 72 10.81 20.81 2.87
CA ARG A 72 11.20 21.91 1.97
C ARG A 72 10.10 22.96 1.84
N ASN A 73 8.85 22.52 1.75
CA ASN A 73 7.71 23.44 1.72
C ASN A 73 7.59 24.31 3.00
N ILE A 74 8.17 23.85 4.11
CA ILE A 74 8.15 24.57 5.38
C ILE A 74 9.40 25.47 5.54
N TYR A 75 10.58 24.99 5.15
CA TYR A 75 11.87 25.58 5.49
C TYR A 75 12.68 26.11 4.30
N GLY A 76 12.26 25.76 3.07
CA GLY A 76 12.98 26.11 1.84
C GLY A 76 14.10 25.13 1.47
N ASP A 77 14.52 25.20 0.21
CA ASP A 77 15.53 24.31 -0.39
C ASP A 77 16.94 24.53 0.21
N GLU A 78 17.22 25.70 0.75
CA GLU A 78 18.51 26.02 1.39
C GLU A 78 18.72 25.22 2.70
N LEU A 79 17.64 24.92 3.44
CA LEU A 79 17.72 24.20 4.70
C LEU A 79 17.41 22.70 4.55
N VAL A 80 16.70 22.30 3.49
CA VAL A 80 16.34 20.90 3.24
C VAL A 80 16.59 20.57 1.77
N GLY A 81 17.72 19.93 1.49
CA GLY A 81 18.12 19.53 0.15
C GLY A 81 17.35 18.31 -0.37
N THR A 82 17.54 18.02 -1.67
CA THR A 82 17.04 16.80 -2.33
C THR A 82 18.01 15.64 -2.13
N ILE A 83 17.51 14.41 -2.32
CA ILE A 83 18.37 13.21 -2.22
C ILE A 83 19.24 13.09 -3.47
N SER A 84 20.54 13.15 -3.26
CA SER A 84 21.58 12.99 -4.29
C SER A 84 21.74 11.52 -4.75
N SER A 85 22.56 11.31 -5.78
CA SER A 85 22.85 9.97 -6.33
C SER A 85 23.56 9.04 -5.33
N ASP A 86 24.30 9.60 -4.36
CA ASP A 86 24.96 8.85 -3.29
C ASP A 86 24.04 8.55 -2.09
N ASN A 87 22.72 8.80 -2.22
CA ASN A 87 21.69 8.61 -1.20
C ASN A 87 21.87 9.50 0.03
N THR A 88 22.30 10.73 -0.15
CA THR A 88 22.42 11.70 0.94
C THR A 88 21.66 12.99 0.61
N ALA A 89 21.24 13.70 1.66
CA ALA A 89 20.66 15.03 1.57
C ALA A 89 21.23 15.91 2.69
N TRP A 90 21.39 17.21 2.42
CA TRP A 90 21.75 18.17 3.46
C TRP A 90 20.47 18.67 4.13
N ILE A 91 20.36 18.51 5.44
CA ILE A 91 19.20 18.88 6.24
C ILE A 91 19.68 19.70 7.43
N PHE A 92 19.31 20.98 7.49
CA PHE A 92 19.74 21.94 8.52
C PHE A 92 21.26 22.01 8.74
N GLY A 93 22.03 21.87 7.64
CA GLY A 93 23.48 21.90 7.69
C GLY A 93 24.16 20.57 8.07
N GLU A 94 23.39 19.50 8.27
CA GLU A 94 23.89 18.16 8.52
C GLU A 94 23.72 17.25 7.29
N LYS A 95 24.74 16.45 6.97
CA LYS A 95 24.66 15.45 5.90
C LYS A 95 23.92 14.21 6.41
N CYS A 96 22.72 13.96 5.89
CA CYS A 96 21.85 12.85 6.25
C CYS A 96 21.88 11.76 5.18
N TYR A 97 22.00 10.51 5.57
CA TYR A 97 21.83 9.34 4.68
C TYR A 97 20.35 9.02 4.56
N CYS A 98 19.82 8.95 3.33
CA CYS A 98 18.42 8.68 3.04
C CYS A 98 18.30 7.32 2.34
N LEU A 99 17.85 6.28 3.07
CA LEU A 99 17.92 4.88 2.63
C LEU A 99 16.57 4.18 2.78
N GLY A 100 16.27 3.27 1.83
CA GLY A 100 15.13 2.38 1.97
C GLY A 100 15.33 1.36 3.09
N ALA A 101 14.24 0.92 3.71
CA ALA A 101 14.23 -0.02 4.83
C ALA A 101 13.45 -1.31 4.56
N GLU A 102 13.00 -1.51 3.32
CA GLU A 102 12.31 -2.73 2.88
C GLU A 102 13.25 -3.95 2.87
N LYS A 103 14.53 -3.75 2.52
CA LYS A 103 15.54 -4.84 2.40
C LYS A 103 16.87 -4.43 3.02
N VAL A 104 17.53 -5.38 3.67
CA VAL A 104 18.87 -5.17 4.31
C VAL A 104 19.94 -4.67 3.33
N SER A 105 19.85 -5.03 2.06
CA SER A 105 20.79 -4.56 1.03
C SER A 105 20.73 -3.05 0.83
N GLN A 106 19.58 -2.41 1.05
CA GLN A 106 19.38 -0.96 0.89
C GLN A 106 20.12 -0.15 1.97
N VAL A 107 20.30 -0.72 3.16
CA VAL A 107 20.98 -0.08 4.30
C VAL A 107 22.45 -0.47 4.43
N SER A 108 23.05 -1.05 3.40
CA SER A 108 24.47 -1.47 3.42
C SER A 108 25.44 -0.34 3.76
N LYS A 109 25.11 0.91 3.40
CA LYS A 109 25.95 2.09 3.64
C LYS A 109 26.09 2.47 5.12
N ILE A 110 25.20 2.02 6.00
CA ILE A 110 25.27 2.27 7.45
C ILE A 110 25.83 1.08 8.23
N ARG A 111 26.19 -0.03 7.56
CA ARG A 111 26.87 -1.14 8.22
C ARG A 111 28.24 -0.70 8.75
N GLY A 112 28.48 -0.96 10.04
CA GLY A 112 29.75 -0.61 10.69
C GLY A 112 29.89 0.83 11.14
N ALA A 113 28.94 1.73 10.85
CA ALA A 113 28.95 3.11 11.32
C ALA A 113 28.07 3.28 12.56
N SER A 114 28.50 4.15 13.49
CA SER A 114 27.64 4.63 14.58
C SER A 114 26.59 5.59 14.04
N ILE A 115 25.38 5.55 14.57
CA ILE A 115 24.29 6.47 14.20
C ILE A 115 23.99 7.36 15.39
N LYS A 116 24.13 8.68 15.19
CA LYS A 116 23.80 9.68 16.22
C LYS A 116 22.31 10.04 16.25
N TYR A 117 21.64 9.98 15.10
CA TYR A 117 20.22 10.22 14.96
C TYR A 117 19.65 9.40 13.79
N CYS A 118 18.50 8.79 14.00
CA CYS A 118 17.74 8.21 12.92
C CYS A 118 16.27 8.64 13.01
N TYR A 119 15.73 9.11 11.89
CA TYR A 119 14.29 9.28 11.70
C TYR A 119 13.75 8.15 10.84
N GLY A 120 12.61 7.58 11.22
CA GLY A 120 11.93 6.51 10.51
C GLY A 120 10.50 6.84 10.12
N ASP A 121 10.21 6.78 8.80
CA ASP A 121 8.85 6.93 8.29
C ASP A 121 8.24 5.58 7.98
N GLU A 122 6.98 5.37 8.41
CA GLU A 122 6.22 4.12 8.21
C GLU A 122 6.97 2.88 8.71
N VAL A 123 7.48 2.92 9.96
CA VAL A 123 8.39 1.89 10.53
C VAL A 123 7.78 0.49 10.56
N ALA A 124 6.44 0.37 10.66
CA ALA A 124 5.79 -0.94 10.62
C ALA A 124 5.92 -1.66 9.27
N ASP A 125 6.20 -0.91 8.20
CA ASP A 125 6.36 -1.48 6.85
C ASP A 125 7.82 -1.83 6.51
N TRP A 126 8.73 -1.75 7.50
CA TRP A 126 10.14 -2.10 7.33
C TRP A 126 10.41 -3.59 7.54
N SER A 127 11.53 -4.07 6.98
CA SER A 127 12.09 -5.36 7.36
C SER A 127 12.55 -5.35 8.84
N GLU A 128 12.17 -6.37 9.61
CA GLU A 128 12.65 -6.56 11.00
C GLU A 128 14.18 -6.61 11.07
N GLU A 129 14.84 -7.19 10.05
CA GLU A 129 16.30 -7.26 9.98
C GLU A 129 16.96 -5.89 9.85
N VAL A 130 16.35 -4.97 9.09
CA VAL A 130 16.81 -3.58 8.98
C VAL A 130 16.72 -2.89 10.34
N PHE A 131 15.61 -3.09 11.05
CA PHE A 131 15.43 -2.52 12.37
C PHE A 131 16.41 -3.12 13.39
N ALA A 132 16.68 -4.43 13.32
CA ALA A 132 17.69 -5.10 14.15
C ALA A 132 19.11 -4.54 13.90
N LEU A 133 19.45 -4.25 12.64
CA LEU A 133 20.71 -3.58 12.31
C LEU A 133 20.76 -2.18 12.94
N LEU A 134 19.70 -1.38 12.80
CA LEU A 134 19.61 -0.04 13.36
C LEU A 134 19.81 -0.05 14.89
N LYS A 135 19.17 -0.98 15.61
CA LYS A 135 19.33 -1.13 17.08
C LYS A 135 20.79 -1.23 17.49
N SER A 136 21.60 -1.96 16.71
CA SER A 136 23.03 -2.16 17.00
C SER A 136 23.92 -0.96 16.65
N ARG A 137 23.38 0.08 15.97
CA ARG A 137 24.13 1.26 15.50
C ARG A 137 23.84 2.53 16.28
N LEU A 138 22.81 2.54 17.10
CA LEU A 138 22.51 3.62 18.04
C LEU A 138 23.36 3.45 19.31
N ASP A 139 24.67 3.51 19.19
CA ASP A 139 25.66 3.08 20.20
C ASP A 139 26.25 4.22 21.05
N LYS A 140 25.95 5.47 20.75
CA LYS A 140 26.39 6.62 21.55
C LYS A 140 25.36 6.97 22.63
N GLY A 141 25.84 7.56 23.73
CA GLY A 141 24.96 8.02 24.81
C GLY A 141 23.93 9.07 24.40
N TYR A 142 24.21 9.78 23.29
CA TYR A 142 23.30 10.77 22.72
C TYR A 142 22.56 10.26 21.47
N SER A 143 22.75 9.00 21.07
CA SER A 143 22.04 8.40 19.96
C SER A 143 20.55 8.28 20.25
N CYS A 144 19.71 8.67 19.31
CA CYS A 144 18.28 8.48 19.43
C CYS A 144 17.61 8.20 18.08
N PHE A 145 16.40 7.68 18.19
CA PHE A 145 15.51 7.38 17.09
C PHE A 145 14.16 8.07 17.33
N ASP A 146 13.59 8.65 16.28
CA ASP A 146 12.18 9.04 16.25
C ASP A 146 11.52 8.40 15.03
N GLY A 147 10.30 7.87 15.16
CA GLY A 147 9.62 7.25 14.04
C GLY A 147 8.11 7.29 14.12
N THR A 148 7.51 7.12 12.93
CA THR A 148 6.05 7.01 12.76
C THR A 148 5.67 5.63 12.28
N TYR A 149 4.46 5.18 12.65
CA TYR A 149 3.88 3.94 12.14
C TYR A 149 2.35 4.00 12.16
N ASN A 150 1.73 3.15 11.32
CA ASN A 150 0.34 2.78 11.48
C ASN A 150 0.28 1.37 12.09
N PRO A 151 -0.63 1.07 13.03
CA PRO A 151 -0.76 -0.25 13.59
C PRO A 151 -1.15 -1.30 12.54
N GLN A 152 -0.65 -2.50 12.72
CA GLN A 152 -0.97 -3.68 11.91
C GLN A 152 -1.58 -4.77 12.82
N TYR A 153 -1.08 -6.00 12.76
CA TYR A 153 -1.54 -7.11 13.59
C TYR A 153 -0.80 -7.17 14.96
N PRO A 154 -1.41 -7.77 16.01
CA PRO A 154 -0.89 -7.73 17.39
C PRO A 154 0.50 -8.36 17.58
N ASN A 155 0.84 -9.42 16.81
CA ASN A 155 2.12 -10.11 16.88
C ASN A 155 3.21 -9.49 15.99
N HIS A 156 2.99 -8.31 15.44
CA HIS A 156 3.97 -7.62 14.59
C HIS A 156 5.29 -7.38 15.35
N TRP A 157 6.45 -7.51 14.67
CA TRP A 157 7.76 -7.34 15.30
C TRP A 157 7.92 -5.97 15.98
N LEU A 158 7.37 -4.90 15.37
CA LEU A 158 7.42 -3.57 15.96
C LEU A 158 6.57 -3.50 17.24
N LYS A 159 5.41 -4.15 17.28
CA LYS A 159 4.57 -4.21 18.49
C LYS A 159 5.30 -4.91 19.62
N ARG A 160 5.95 -6.07 19.33
CA ARG A 160 6.78 -6.75 20.33
C ARG A 160 7.91 -5.88 20.87
N PHE A 161 8.55 -5.08 19.97
CA PHE A 161 9.57 -4.13 20.41
C PHE A 161 9.00 -3.00 21.26
N LEU A 162 7.86 -2.42 20.89
CA LEU A 162 7.19 -1.37 21.65
C LEU A 162 6.75 -1.81 23.05
N ASP A 163 6.43 -3.09 23.23
CA ASP A 163 6.03 -3.70 24.50
C ASP A 163 7.22 -4.22 25.33
N SER A 164 8.45 -4.09 24.84
CA SER A 164 9.66 -4.53 25.55
C SER A 164 10.11 -3.51 26.62
N ASP A 165 11.07 -3.92 27.47
CA ASP A 165 11.70 -3.08 28.50
C ASP A 165 12.74 -2.09 27.93
N ALA A 166 12.79 -1.87 26.62
CA ALA A 166 13.69 -0.89 26.02
C ALA A 166 13.30 0.54 26.41
N ASP A 167 14.27 1.47 26.36
CA ASP A 167 14.04 2.88 26.67
C ASP A 167 13.21 3.56 25.56
N ILE A 168 11.90 3.36 25.62
CA ILE A 168 10.92 3.78 24.60
C ILE A 168 9.93 4.78 25.18
N PHE A 169 9.74 5.90 24.46
CA PHE A 169 8.54 6.73 24.59
C PHE A 169 7.66 6.53 23.37
N SER A 170 6.48 5.97 23.57
CA SER A 170 5.51 5.74 22.49
C SER A 170 4.19 6.45 22.80
N GLN A 171 3.61 7.07 21.75
CA GLN A 171 2.34 7.77 21.88
C GLN A 171 1.42 7.38 20.71
N THR A 172 0.19 6.95 21.04
CA THR A 172 -0.82 6.56 20.05
C THR A 172 -1.70 7.76 19.69
N TYR A 173 -1.92 7.96 18.40
CA TYR A 173 -2.77 9.00 17.84
C TYR A 173 -4.01 8.40 17.18
N THR A 174 -5.16 8.99 17.45
CA THR A 174 -6.40 8.76 16.71
C THR A 174 -6.60 9.85 15.66
N ILE A 175 -7.56 9.69 14.74
CA ILE A 175 -7.88 10.74 13.76
C ILE A 175 -8.37 12.02 14.45
N ASP A 176 -9.05 11.88 15.58
CA ASP A 176 -9.62 13.00 16.35
C ASP A 176 -8.55 13.83 17.09
N ASP A 177 -7.31 13.34 17.19
CA ASP A 177 -6.18 14.10 17.77
C ASP A 177 -5.66 15.21 16.82
N ASN A 178 -6.16 15.28 15.58
CA ASN A 178 -5.81 16.33 14.63
C ASN A 178 -6.95 17.37 14.47
N PRO A 179 -6.94 18.46 15.23
CA PRO A 179 -8.00 19.46 15.20
C PRO A 179 -7.99 20.31 13.91
N PHE A 180 -7.05 20.09 13.02
CA PHE A 180 -6.90 20.87 11.78
C PHE A 180 -7.54 20.19 10.57
N LEU A 181 -8.10 18.99 10.73
CA LEU A 181 -8.83 18.32 9.66
C LEU A 181 -10.25 18.88 9.55
N PRO A 182 -10.78 19.04 8.31
CA PRO A 182 -12.18 19.38 8.12
C PRO A 182 -13.09 18.31 8.74
N PRO A 183 -14.12 18.67 9.56
CA PRO A 183 -15.01 17.68 10.17
C PRO A 183 -15.66 16.74 9.15
N ALA A 184 -16.11 17.26 8.00
CA ALA A 184 -16.70 16.44 6.94
C ALA A 184 -15.75 15.38 6.40
N PHE A 185 -14.45 15.68 6.29
CA PHE A 185 -13.43 14.69 5.89
C PHE A 185 -13.30 13.58 6.93
N VAL A 186 -13.24 13.92 8.22
CA VAL A 186 -13.13 12.94 9.32
C VAL A 186 -14.35 12.01 9.33
N GLU A 187 -15.55 12.57 9.23
CA GLU A 187 -16.81 11.79 9.20
C GLU A 187 -16.88 10.86 7.97
N ASN A 188 -16.45 11.33 6.80
CA ASN A 188 -16.42 10.50 5.60
C ASN A 188 -15.43 9.35 5.78
N LEU A 189 -14.20 9.62 6.26
CA LEU A 189 -13.20 8.60 6.46
C LEU A 189 -13.63 7.57 7.50
N LYS A 190 -14.31 7.99 8.58
CA LYS A 190 -14.88 7.07 9.56
C LYS A 190 -15.92 6.15 8.93
N ARG A 191 -16.82 6.66 8.10
CA ARG A 191 -17.82 5.85 7.38
C ARG A 191 -17.20 4.89 6.37
N GLU A 192 -16.16 5.32 5.67
CA GLU A 192 -15.46 4.49 4.68
C GLU A 192 -14.79 3.25 5.30
N TYR A 193 -14.32 3.34 6.53
CA TYR A 193 -13.69 2.23 7.23
C TYR A 193 -14.59 1.50 8.22
N GLU A 194 -15.81 1.99 8.49
CA GLU A 194 -16.72 1.39 9.45
C GLU A 194 -16.97 -0.10 9.19
N GLY A 195 -16.88 -0.91 10.24
CA GLY A 195 -17.07 -2.36 10.16
C GLY A 195 -15.90 -3.13 9.54
N THR A 196 -14.76 -2.47 9.27
CA THR A 196 -13.54 -3.13 8.80
C THR A 196 -12.44 -3.09 9.85
N VAL A 197 -11.46 -3.98 9.75
CA VAL A 197 -10.23 -3.94 10.57
C VAL A 197 -9.48 -2.61 10.42
N TYR A 198 -9.61 -1.96 9.28
CA TYR A 198 -8.98 -0.68 9.00
C TYR A 198 -9.55 0.47 9.80
N TYR A 199 -10.82 0.38 10.29
CA TYR A 199 -11.37 1.36 11.22
C TYR A 199 -10.56 1.40 12.52
N ASP A 200 -10.29 0.23 13.09
CA ASP A 200 -9.50 0.13 14.32
C ASP A 200 -8.06 0.59 14.11
N ARG A 201 -7.42 0.22 12.99
CA ARG A 201 -6.03 0.59 12.70
C ARG A 201 -5.87 2.05 12.32
N TYR A 202 -6.68 2.55 11.35
CA TYR A 202 -6.44 3.86 10.71
C TYR A 202 -7.30 4.99 11.28
N ILE A 203 -8.34 4.69 12.05
CA ILE A 203 -9.15 5.68 12.76
C ILE A 203 -8.80 5.71 14.25
N ARG A 204 -8.78 4.55 14.89
CA ARG A 204 -8.56 4.40 16.34
C ARG A 204 -7.09 4.21 16.73
N GLY A 205 -6.23 3.80 15.81
CA GLY A 205 -4.81 3.56 16.07
C GLY A 205 -4.53 2.30 16.89
N ILE A 206 -5.34 1.26 16.75
CA ILE A 206 -5.28 0.02 17.53
C ILE A 206 -4.61 -1.09 16.72
N TRP A 207 -3.73 -1.86 17.38
CA TRP A 207 -3.18 -3.11 16.85
C TRP A 207 -4.24 -4.20 16.94
N VAL A 208 -4.73 -4.69 15.81
CA VAL A 208 -5.82 -5.68 15.74
C VAL A 208 -5.61 -6.62 14.56
N ALA A 209 -5.90 -7.91 14.75
CA ALA A 209 -5.89 -8.92 13.69
C ALA A 209 -7.17 -8.81 12.82
N ALA A 210 -7.02 -9.08 11.53
CA ALA A 210 -8.17 -9.29 10.67
C ALA A 210 -8.64 -10.75 10.79
N GLU A 211 -9.94 -10.96 10.86
CA GLU A 211 -10.53 -12.28 11.04
C GLU A 211 -11.80 -12.47 10.18
N GLY A 212 -12.04 -13.71 9.77
CA GLY A 212 -13.22 -14.11 9.03
C GLY A 212 -13.20 -13.69 7.56
N ILE A 213 -14.37 -13.43 6.98
CA ILE A 213 -14.53 -13.11 5.55
C ILE A 213 -13.84 -11.77 5.22
N VAL A 214 -13.00 -11.78 4.17
CA VAL A 214 -12.23 -10.60 3.73
C VAL A 214 -13.16 -9.50 3.19
N TYR A 215 -14.07 -9.86 2.30
CA TYR A 215 -14.96 -8.93 1.60
C TYR A 215 -16.39 -9.02 2.13
N LYS A 216 -16.56 -8.77 3.43
CA LYS A 216 -17.85 -8.92 4.16
C LYS A 216 -19.01 -8.21 3.50
N ASP A 217 -18.82 -6.99 3.00
CA ASP A 217 -19.90 -6.21 2.38
C ASP A 217 -20.39 -6.86 1.09
N PHE A 218 -19.47 -7.41 0.30
CA PHE A 218 -19.83 -8.14 -0.92
C PHE A 218 -20.56 -9.45 -0.60
N ALA A 219 -20.06 -10.22 0.37
CA ALA A 219 -20.67 -11.48 0.78
C ALA A 219 -22.10 -11.29 1.36
N ASN A 220 -22.32 -10.21 2.11
CA ASN A 220 -23.61 -9.90 2.74
C ASN A 220 -24.67 -9.41 1.75
N ASP A 221 -24.28 -8.70 0.70
CA ASP A 221 -25.21 -8.14 -0.29
C ASP A 221 -24.57 -8.13 -1.68
N THR A 222 -24.37 -9.31 -2.24
CA THR A 222 -23.71 -9.50 -3.54
C THR A 222 -24.45 -8.78 -4.66
N GLU A 223 -25.79 -8.83 -4.67
CA GLU A 223 -26.62 -8.22 -5.73
C GLU A 223 -26.37 -6.71 -5.88
N LYS A 224 -26.07 -6.01 -4.82
CA LYS A 224 -25.69 -4.57 -4.83
C LYS A 224 -24.53 -4.28 -5.77
N TYR A 225 -23.61 -5.24 -5.95
CA TYR A 225 -22.39 -5.07 -6.74
C TYR A 225 -22.52 -5.58 -8.16
N LEU A 226 -23.51 -6.43 -8.45
CA LEU A 226 -23.64 -7.07 -9.74
C LEU A 226 -24.27 -6.19 -10.81
N ILE A 227 -23.80 -6.38 -12.05
CA ILE A 227 -24.36 -5.76 -13.25
C ILE A 227 -24.42 -6.80 -14.38
N ASP A 228 -25.42 -6.68 -15.25
CA ASP A 228 -25.62 -7.60 -16.38
C ASP A 228 -24.76 -7.19 -17.59
N ASP A 229 -24.74 -5.90 -17.91
CA ASP A 229 -24.01 -5.34 -19.06
C ASP A 229 -23.19 -4.13 -18.62
N PRO A 230 -21.84 -4.24 -18.62
CA PRO A 230 -20.97 -3.14 -18.22
C PRO A 230 -21.08 -1.88 -19.10
N THR A 231 -21.35 -2.05 -20.41
CA THR A 231 -21.48 -0.91 -21.33
C THR A 231 -22.73 -0.14 -21.04
N LYS A 232 -23.86 -0.85 -20.95
CA LYS A 232 -25.14 -0.27 -20.61
C LYS A 232 -25.13 0.39 -19.24
N TRP A 233 -24.50 -0.27 -18.26
CA TRP A 233 -24.32 0.32 -16.92
C TRP A 233 -23.55 1.64 -16.97
N ALA A 234 -22.49 1.72 -17.77
CA ALA A 234 -21.70 2.96 -17.91
C ALA A 234 -22.55 4.08 -18.54
N GLU A 235 -23.36 3.78 -19.56
CA GLU A 235 -24.27 4.73 -20.18
C GLU A 235 -25.35 5.23 -19.21
N GLU A 236 -25.98 4.33 -18.45
CA GLU A 236 -27.00 4.65 -17.44
C GLU A 236 -26.45 5.50 -16.28
N ASN A 237 -25.15 5.44 -16.02
CA ASN A 237 -24.47 6.22 -14.98
C ASN A 237 -23.75 7.47 -15.51
N ASP A 238 -24.00 7.87 -16.76
CA ASP A 238 -23.38 9.02 -17.44
C ASP A 238 -21.83 9.01 -17.33
N THR A 239 -21.26 7.83 -17.50
CA THR A 239 -19.80 7.63 -17.44
C THR A 239 -19.30 6.78 -18.60
N LYS A 240 -17.98 6.63 -18.71
CA LYS A 240 -17.35 5.76 -19.70
C LYS A 240 -16.03 5.27 -19.19
N PHE A 241 -15.60 4.11 -19.66
CA PHE A 241 -14.29 3.58 -19.34
C PHE A 241 -13.19 4.46 -19.96
N SER A 242 -12.30 4.94 -19.11
CA SER A 242 -11.09 5.68 -19.51
C SER A 242 -9.86 4.77 -19.60
N VAL A 243 -9.92 3.65 -18.91
CA VAL A 243 -8.88 2.61 -18.90
C VAL A 243 -9.54 1.25 -18.98
N ILE A 244 -8.99 0.38 -19.81
CA ILE A 244 -9.24 -1.06 -19.82
C ILE A 244 -7.95 -1.77 -19.47
N SER A 245 -7.97 -2.63 -18.47
CA SER A 245 -6.81 -3.38 -17.99
C SER A 245 -7.14 -4.85 -17.85
N ILE A 246 -6.22 -5.73 -18.25
CA ILE A 246 -6.32 -7.17 -18.09
C ILE A 246 -5.29 -7.60 -17.05
N GLY A 247 -5.74 -8.24 -15.97
CA GLY A 247 -4.85 -8.93 -15.04
C GLY A 247 -4.74 -10.41 -15.42
N VAL A 248 -3.55 -10.95 -15.30
CA VAL A 248 -3.26 -12.36 -15.58
C VAL A 248 -2.55 -12.95 -14.37
N ASP A 249 -3.15 -13.96 -13.80
CA ASP A 249 -2.51 -14.82 -12.81
C ASP A 249 -2.28 -16.20 -13.41
N PHE A 250 -1.04 -16.70 -13.31
CA PHE A 250 -0.67 -17.99 -13.88
C PHE A 250 -0.78 -19.06 -12.81
N GLY A 251 -1.68 -20.00 -13.02
CA GLY A 251 -1.82 -21.14 -12.14
C GLY A 251 -0.59 -22.04 -12.10
N GLY A 252 -0.23 -22.49 -10.91
CA GLY A 252 0.75 -23.55 -10.68
C GLY A 252 0.14 -24.95 -10.91
N THR A 253 0.78 -25.99 -10.36
CA THR A 253 0.33 -27.40 -10.53
C THR A 253 -1.08 -27.69 -9.98
N LYS A 254 -1.60 -26.87 -9.08
CA LYS A 254 -2.89 -27.08 -8.41
C LYS A 254 -3.89 -25.92 -8.55
N SER A 255 -3.46 -24.80 -9.13
CA SER A 255 -4.27 -23.60 -9.30
C SER A 255 -4.57 -23.34 -10.78
N ALA A 256 -5.56 -22.51 -11.08
CA ALA A 256 -6.01 -22.23 -12.43
C ALA A 256 -5.30 -20.97 -12.98
N THR A 257 -5.08 -20.91 -14.29
CA THR A 257 -4.69 -19.64 -14.93
C THR A 257 -5.92 -18.77 -15.14
N LYS A 258 -5.83 -17.51 -14.78
CA LYS A 258 -6.93 -16.57 -14.82
C LYS A 258 -6.61 -15.32 -15.66
N PHE A 259 -7.55 -14.93 -16.52
CA PHE A 259 -7.56 -13.63 -17.17
C PHE A 259 -8.76 -12.83 -16.64
N GLN A 260 -8.53 -11.62 -16.17
CA GLN A 260 -9.55 -10.72 -15.67
C GLN A 260 -9.48 -9.38 -16.36
N ALA A 261 -10.49 -9.04 -17.16
CA ALA A 261 -10.63 -7.70 -17.75
C ALA A 261 -11.37 -6.76 -16.77
N THR A 262 -10.81 -5.59 -16.56
CA THR A 262 -11.34 -4.57 -15.65
C THR A 262 -11.36 -3.21 -16.34
N GLY A 263 -12.47 -2.49 -16.21
CA GLY A 263 -12.63 -1.12 -16.67
C GLY A 263 -12.55 -0.13 -15.51
N ILE A 264 -11.83 0.98 -15.70
CA ILE A 264 -11.84 2.12 -14.79
C ILE A 264 -12.49 3.28 -15.50
N THR A 265 -13.52 3.85 -14.88
CA THR A 265 -14.26 4.96 -15.45
C THR A 265 -13.57 6.31 -15.20
N LYS A 266 -14.03 7.37 -15.86
CA LYS A 266 -13.51 8.73 -15.68
C LYS A 266 -13.69 9.27 -14.26
N ASP A 267 -14.73 8.82 -13.58
CA ASP A 267 -15.04 9.15 -12.18
C ASP A 267 -14.46 8.11 -11.19
N PHE A 268 -13.48 7.32 -11.64
CA PHE A 268 -12.72 6.37 -10.83
C PHE A 268 -13.54 5.25 -10.19
N ARG A 269 -14.63 4.82 -10.82
CA ARG A 269 -15.31 3.57 -10.48
C ARG A 269 -14.59 2.41 -11.18
N VAL A 270 -14.55 1.26 -10.54
CA VAL A 270 -13.91 0.04 -11.03
C VAL A 270 -14.99 -0.98 -11.35
N VAL A 271 -14.91 -1.55 -12.54
CA VAL A 271 -15.87 -2.55 -13.04
C VAL A 271 -15.12 -3.76 -13.53
N ALA A 272 -15.31 -4.92 -12.91
CA ALA A 272 -14.87 -6.19 -13.46
C ALA A 272 -15.77 -6.54 -14.67
N LEU A 273 -15.17 -6.62 -15.86
CA LEU A 273 -15.90 -6.67 -17.14
C LEU A 273 -16.16 -8.11 -17.61
N GLU A 274 -15.08 -8.85 -17.81
CA GLU A 274 -15.08 -10.21 -18.36
C GLU A 274 -13.96 -11.01 -17.69
N GLU A 275 -14.13 -12.32 -17.61
CA GLU A 275 -13.11 -13.24 -17.11
C GLU A 275 -12.92 -14.46 -18.01
N GLU A 276 -11.75 -15.05 -17.95
CA GLU A 276 -11.49 -16.40 -18.44
C GLU A 276 -10.77 -17.19 -17.37
N TYR A 277 -11.32 -18.35 -17.04
CA TYR A 277 -10.80 -19.28 -16.05
C TYR A 277 -10.35 -20.57 -16.74
N ILE A 278 -9.08 -20.96 -16.56
CA ILE A 278 -8.47 -22.05 -17.31
C ILE A 278 -7.83 -23.03 -16.33
N LYS A 279 -8.38 -24.24 -16.26
CA LYS A 279 -7.82 -25.33 -15.44
C LYS A 279 -6.48 -25.78 -16.01
N ASN A 280 -5.47 -25.98 -15.15
CA ASN A 280 -4.11 -26.29 -15.58
C ASN A 280 -3.93 -27.63 -16.33
N GLU A 281 -4.81 -28.59 -16.12
CA GLU A 281 -4.79 -29.88 -16.82
C GLU A 281 -4.99 -29.75 -18.35
N GLU A 282 -5.37 -28.54 -18.82
CA GLU A 282 -5.78 -28.28 -20.20
C GLU A 282 -4.78 -27.41 -20.99
N ILE A 283 -3.62 -27.02 -20.41
CA ILE A 283 -2.83 -25.93 -21.02
C ILE A 283 -1.35 -26.29 -21.23
N ASP A 284 -0.98 -26.36 -22.51
CA ASP A 284 0.36 -26.11 -22.98
C ASP A 284 0.55 -24.57 -23.26
N PRO A 285 1.81 -24.09 -23.41
CA PRO A 285 2.07 -22.67 -23.68
C PRO A 285 1.40 -22.13 -24.96
N ASP A 286 1.21 -22.96 -25.97
CA ASP A 286 0.57 -22.56 -27.22
C ASP A 286 -0.95 -22.44 -27.05
N ALA A 287 -1.56 -23.33 -26.30
CA ALA A 287 -2.98 -23.24 -25.93
C ALA A 287 -3.24 -21.98 -25.08
N LEU A 288 -2.36 -21.66 -24.12
CA LEU A 288 -2.42 -20.44 -23.33
C LEU A 288 -2.38 -19.20 -24.21
N ASN A 289 -1.42 -19.12 -25.16
CA ASN A 289 -1.29 -18.01 -26.07
C ASN A 289 -2.52 -17.84 -26.98
N ARG A 290 -3.11 -18.95 -27.46
CA ARG A 290 -4.35 -18.92 -28.27
C ARG A 290 -5.54 -18.39 -27.46
N ARG A 291 -5.74 -18.87 -26.22
CA ARG A 291 -6.81 -18.42 -25.31
C ARG A 291 -6.65 -16.94 -24.98
N PHE A 292 -5.44 -16.51 -24.63
CA PHE A 292 -5.13 -15.11 -24.39
C PHE A 292 -5.45 -14.23 -25.60
N ALA A 293 -5.08 -14.69 -26.83
CA ALA A 293 -5.39 -13.96 -28.04
C ALA A 293 -6.91 -13.80 -28.25
N THR A 294 -7.67 -14.87 -28.06
CA THR A 294 -9.13 -14.84 -28.16
C THR A 294 -9.76 -13.90 -27.13
N PHE A 295 -9.30 -13.96 -25.89
CA PHE A 295 -9.76 -13.06 -24.83
C PHE A 295 -9.45 -11.59 -25.14
N CYS A 296 -8.21 -11.26 -25.55
CA CYS A 296 -7.85 -9.90 -25.95
C CYS A 296 -8.68 -9.40 -27.14
N GLN A 297 -8.98 -10.25 -28.13
CA GLN A 297 -9.85 -9.88 -29.26
C GLN A 297 -11.26 -9.55 -28.79
N LEU A 298 -11.83 -10.34 -27.88
CA LEU A 298 -13.11 -10.07 -27.25
C LEU A 298 -13.11 -8.71 -26.56
N ILE A 299 -12.12 -8.47 -25.68
CA ILE A 299 -12.00 -7.22 -24.92
C ILE A 299 -11.83 -6.02 -25.85
N THR A 300 -10.94 -6.13 -26.84
CA THR A 300 -10.70 -5.05 -27.81
C THR A 300 -11.97 -4.71 -28.61
N SER A 301 -12.74 -5.74 -29.00
CA SER A 301 -13.99 -5.53 -29.77
C SER A 301 -15.10 -4.88 -28.95
N LYS A 302 -15.19 -5.17 -27.65
CA LYS A 302 -16.24 -4.63 -26.75
C LYS A 302 -15.86 -3.27 -26.13
N TYR A 303 -14.60 -3.12 -25.71
CA TYR A 303 -14.19 -2.03 -24.84
C TYR A 303 -13.00 -1.21 -25.37
N GLY A 304 -12.35 -1.66 -26.47
CA GLY A 304 -11.22 -0.97 -27.08
C GLY A 304 -9.86 -1.44 -26.56
N TYR A 305 -8.84 -0.57 -26.72
CA TYR A 305 -7.46 -0.86 -26.34
C TYR A 305 -7.32 -1.14 -24.83
N SER A 306 -6.51 -2.15 -24.48
CA SER A 306 -6.24 -2.53 -23.08
C SER A 306 -4.75 -2.52 -22.76
N GLN A 307 -4.44 -2.58 -21.46
CA GLN A 307 -3.10 -2.91 -20.94
C GLN A 307 -3.20 -4.25 -20.21
N THR A 308 -2.19 -5.11 -20.33
CA THR A 308 -2.15 -6.38 -19.61
C THR A 308 -1.07 -6.37 -18.55
N ARG A 309 -1.41 -6.85 -17.34
CA ARG A 309 -0.52 -7.03 -16.20
C ARG A 309 -0.53 -8.50 -15.81
N ALA A 310 0.61 -9.15 -15.91
CA ALA A 310 0.75 -10.57 -15.63
C ALA A 310 1.68 -10.82 -14.44
N ASP A 311 1.41 -11.88 -13.68
CA ASP A 311 2.24 -12.27 -12.54
C ASP A 311 3.71 -12.33 -12.94
N SER A 312 4.55 -11.57 -12.25
CA SER A 312 5.97 -11.40 -12.57
C SER A 312 6.84 -12.64 -12.30
N ALA A 313 6.33 -13.67 -11.62
CA ALA A 313 7.07 -14.90 -11.37
C ALA A 313 7.33 -15.71 -12.65
N GLU A 314 6.40 -15.68 -13.61
CA GLU A 314 6.41 -16.51 -14.82
C GLU A 314 6.93 -15.76 -16.06
N THR A 315 8.18 -15.32 -16.03
CA THR A 315 8.78 -14.48 -17.07
C THR A 315 8.74 -15.08 -18.48
N VAL A 316 8.80 -16.41 -18.62
CA VAL A 316 8.73 -17.11 -19.92
C VAL A 316 7.33 -17.01 -20.50
N LEU A 317 6.31 -17.23 -19.69
CA LEU A 317 4.91 -17.13 -20.11
C LEU A 317 4.57 -15.69 -20.48
N ILE A 318 5.00 -14.70 -19.70
CA ILE A 318 4.81 -13.27 -20.02
C ILE A 318 5.38 -12.92 -21.39
N ARG A 319 6.60 -13.38 -21.71
CA ARG A 319 7.20 -13.17 -23.04
C ARG A 319 6.40 -13.83 -24.15
N GLY A 320 5.84 -15.01 -23.91
CA GLY A 320 4.95 -15.70 -24.84
C GLY A 320 3.69 -14.90 -25.16
N LEU A 321 3.03 -14.39 -24.10
CA LEU A 321 1.85 -13.53 -24.24
C LEU A 321 2.19 -12.22 -24.97
N ASP A 322 3.30 -11.56 -24.62
CA ASP A 322 3.70 -10.29 -25.24
C ASP A 322 4.04 -10.49 -26.74
N HIS A 323 4.79 -11.55 -27.06
CA HIS A 323 5.06 -11.90 -28.46
C HIS A 323 3.76 -12.17 -29.24
N THR A 324 2.81 -12.89 -28.66
CA THR A 324 1.51 -13.17 -29.26
C THR A 324 0.70 -11.89 -29.48
N ALA A 325 0.67 -11.00 -28.48
CA ALA A 325 -0.01 -9.71 -28.57
C ALA A 325 0.54 -8.84 -29.69
N GLN A 326 1.87 -8.76 -29.81
CA GLN A 326 2.54 -8.00 -30.88
C GLN A 326 2.31 -8.63 -32.27
N LYS A 327 2.53 -9.94 -32.40
CA LYS A 327 2.38 -10.68 -33.68
C LYS A 327 0.97 -10.57 -34.24
N LEU A 328 -0.04 -10.69 -33.39
CA LEU A 328 -1.45 -10.67 -33.79
C LEU A 328 -2.09 -9.28 -33.69
N ARG A 329 -1.36 -8.26 -33.23
CA ARG A 329 -1.83 -6.87 -33.06
C ARG A 329 -3.11 -6.80 -32.18
N LEU A 330 -3.08 -7.44 -31.02
CA LEU A 330 -4.27 -7.66 -30.17
C LEU A 330 -4.78 -6.40 -29.47
N GLY A 331 -4.22 -5.22 -29.68
CA GLY A 331 -4.66 -4.00 -29.02
C GLY A 331 -4.35 -3.98 -27.51
N THR A 332 -3.32 -4.71 -27.09
CA THR A 332 -2.84 -4.72 -25.69
C THR A 332 -1.31 -4.73 -25.64
N GLN A 333 -0.76 -4.27 -24.50
CA GLN A 333 0.66 -4.36 -24.15
C GLN A 333 0.81 -5.14 -22.86
N VAL A 334 1.61 -6.22 -22.90
CA VAL A 334 1.82 -7.08 -21.72
C VAL A 334 3.01 -6.57 -20.90
N LYS A 335 2.81 -6.40 -19.61
CA LYS A 335 3.82 -5.99 -18.63
C LYS A 335 3.70 -6.82 -17.36
N ASN A 336 4.75 -6.83 -16.56
CA ASN A 336 4.73 -7.43 -15.23
C ASN A 336 3.72 -6.71 -14.33
N ALA A 337 3.03 -7.46 -13.49
CA ALA A 337 2.30 -6.94 -12.34
C ALA A 337 3.28 -6.25 -11.35
N LEU A 338 2.80 -5.28 -10.61
CA LEU A 338 3.61 -4.53 -9.64
C LEU A 338 3.88 -5.35 -8.38
N LYS A 339 3.01 -6.31 -8.07
CA LYS A 339 3.02 -7.14 -6.85
C LYS A 339 3.10 -6.29 -5.58
N MET A 340 2.14 -5.39 -5.45
CA MET A 340 1.94 -4.63 -4.22
C MET A 340 1.71 -5.58 -3.03
N GLN A 341 1.96 -5.09 -1.81
CA GLN A 341 1.66 -5.85 -0.59
C GLN A 341 0.20 -6.29 -0.59
N ILE A 342 -0.04 -7.56 -0.21
CA ILE A 342 -1.38 -8.16 -0.23
C ILE A 342 -2.38 -7.34 0.62
N THR A 343 -1.93 -6.81 1.74
CA THR A 343 -2.72 -5.96 2.64
C THR A 343 -3.18 -4.67 1.97
N ASP A 344 -2.35 -4.05 1.12
CA ASP A 344 -2.70 -2.84 0.38
C ASP A 344 -3.70 -3.14 -0.74
N ARG A 345 -3.53 -4.29 -1.42
CA ARG A 345 -4.46 -4.75 -2.46
C ARG A 345 -5.85 -5.01 -1.87
N ILE A 346 -5.94 -5.76 -0.77
CA ILE A 346 -7.19 -6.02 -0.05
C ILE A 346 -7.83 -4.70 0.41
N ARG A 347 -7.04 -3.81 1.02
CA ARG A 347 -7.52 -2.50 1.50
C ARG A 347 -8.14 -1.67 0.38
N LEU A 348 -7.52 -1.60 -0.79
CA LEU A 348 -8.05 -0.86 -1.92
C LEU A 348 -9.43 -1.40 -2.35
N VAL A 349 -9.55 -2.72 -2.48
CA VAL A 349 -10.80 -3.37 -2.88
C VAL A 349 -11.91 -3.12 -1.85
N VAL A 350 -11.62 -3.28 -0.56
CA VAL A 350 -12.58 -2.98 0.52
C VAL A 350 -13.02 -1.50 0.47
N LEU A 351 -12.08 -0.58 0.24
CA LEU A 351 -12.39 0.85 0.11
C LEU A 351 -13.32 1.12 -1.08
N LEU A 352 -13.04 0.54 -2.24
CA LEU A 352 -13.90 0.67 -3.43
C LEU A 352 -15.31 0.13 -3.18
N MET A 353 -15.44 -0.98 -2.45
CA MET A 353 -16.74 -1.54 -2.05
C MET A 353 -17.51 -0.59 -1.14
N LYS A 354 -16.87 -0.08 -0.09
CA LYS A 354 -17.48 0.85 0.88
C LYS A 354 -17.93 2.16 0.24
N GLN A 355 -17.18 2.66 -0.72
CA GLN A 355 -17.53 3.88 -1.46
C GLN A 355 -18.55 3.66 -2.58
N GLY A 356 -19.04 2.42 -2.79
CA GLY A 356 -19.93 2.08 -3.89
C GLY A 356 -19.31 2.23 -5.28
N ARG A 357 -17.97 2.17 -5.37
CA ARG A 357 -17.18 2.37 -6.59
C ARG A 357 -16.79 1.08 -7.27
N LEU A 358 -17.13 -0.07 -6.72
CA LEU A 358 -16.91 -1.39 -7.33
C LEU A 358 -18.20 -1.93 -7.93
N LYS A 359 -18.11 -2.43 -9.15
CA LYS A 359 -19.13 -3.27 -9.81
C LYS A 359 -18.48 -4.49 -10.43
N VAL A 360 -19.25 -5.58 -10.52
CA VAL A 360 -18.79 -6.85 -11.09
C VAL A 360 -19.85 -7.33 -12.08
N SER A 361 -19.43 -7.60 -13.31
CA SER A 361 -20.29 -8.20 -14.31
C SER A 361 -20.65 -9.63 -13.91
N ARG A 362 -21.90 -10.05 -14.15
CA ARG A 362 -22.32 -11.44 -13.99
C ARG A 362 -21.57 -12.40 -14.92
N SER A 363 -20.86 -11.89 -15.92
CA SER A 363 -19.94 -12.68 -16.75
C SER A 363 -18.63 -13.05 -16.03
N CYS A 364 -18.45 -12.66 -14.75
CA CYS A 364 -17.30 -12.99 -13.92
C CYS A 364 -17.70 -13.91 -12.73
N PRO A 365 -18.23 -15.12 -12.96
CA PRO A 365 -18.74 -15.99 -11.89
C PRO A 365 -17.65 -16.41 -10.88
N HIS A 366 -16.42 -16.68 -11.35
CA HIS A 366 -15.32 -17.07 -10.46
C HIS A 366 -14.87 -15.92 -9.56
N LEU A 367 -14.77 -14.71 -10.09
CA LEU A 367 -14.46 -13.54 -9.27
C LEU A 367 -15.56 -13.24 -8.25
N ILE A 368 -16.84 -13.43 -8.62
CA ILE A 368 -17.97 -13.29 -7.71
C ILE A 368 -17.85 -14.30 -6.55
N ASP A 369 -17.61 -15.57 -6.86
CA ASP A 369 -17.42 -16.63 -5.86
C ASP A 369 -16.21 -16.34 -4.95
N ALA A 370 -15.11 -15.89 -5.53
CA ALA A 370 -13.91 -15.52 -4.80
C ALA A 370 -14.15 -14.36 -3.80
N PHE A 371 -14.90 -13.33 -4.19
CA PHE A 371 -15.29 -12.26 -3.28
C PHE A 371 -16.23 -12.71 -2.16
N GLN A 372 -17.07 -13.69 -2.42
CA GLN A 372 -18.00 -14.22 -1.41
C GLN A 372 -17.31 -15.15 -0.39
N SER A 373 -16.29 -15.92 -0.85
CA SER A 373 -15.72 -17.02 -0.08
C SER A 373 -14.37 -16.73 0.57
N ALA A 374 -13.63 -15.70 0.11
CA ALA A 374 -12.30 -15.40 0.61
C ALA A 374 -12.31 -15.09 2.11
N ILE A 375 -11.49 -15.81 2.88
CA ILE A 375 -11.29 -15.62 4.31
C ILE A 375 -9.84 -15.24 4.60
N TYR A 376 -9.61 -14.55 5.72
CA TYR A 376 -8.27 -14.33 6.24
C TYR A 376 -7.66 -15.65 6.73
N ASP A 377 -6.36 -15.83 6.51
CA ASP A 377 -5.64 -17.00 7.00
C ASP A 377 -5.47 -16.91 8.53
N PRO A 378 -6.10 -17.80 9.32
CA PRO A 378 -6.03 -17.75 10.76
C PRO A 378 -4.64 -18.10 11.32
N ASP A 379 -3.80 -18.78 10.54
CA ASP A 379 -2.46 -19.20 10.93
C ASP A 379 -1.40 -18.17 10.59
N LYS A 380 -1.76 -17.14 9.81
CA LYS A 380 -0.90 -16.03 9.45
C LYS A 380 -1.07 -14.86 10.40
N PHE A 381 0.04 -14.22 10.75
CA PHE A 381 0.02 -13.00 11.54
C PHE A 381 -0.30 -11.76 10.69
N GLU A 382 0.00 -11.83 9.42
CA GLU A 382 -0.33 -10.79 8.43
C GLU A 382 -1.76 -10.99 7.90
N ASP A 383 -2.36 -9.91 7.41
CA ASP A 383 -3.72 -9.97 6.85
C ASP A 383 -3.67 -10.56 5.44
N GLU A 384 -3.22 -11.79 5.34
CA GLU A 384 -3.23 -12.55 4.10
C GLU A 384 -4.52 -13.35 3.96
N ARG A 385 -4.88 -13.63 2.72
CA ARG A 385 -5.99 -14.53 2.42
C ARG A 385 -5.52 -15.97 2.56
N LEU A 386 -6.40 -16.85 3.04
CA LEU A 386 -6.17 -18.28 3.09
C LEU A 386 -6.08 -18.83 1.68
N ASP A 387 -4.91 -19.39 1.34
CA ASP A 387 -4.61 -20.00 0.04
C ASP A 387 -4.38 -21.51 0.23
N ASP A 388 -5.45 -22.23 0.49
CA ASP A 388 -5.46 -23.69 0.68
C ASP A 388 -6.31 -24.44 -0.39
N GLY A 389 -6.79 -23.68 -1.41
CA GLY A 389 -7.65 -24.18 -2.46
C GLY A 389 -9.15 -24.21 -2.10
N THR A 390 -9.54 -23.70 -0.92
CA THR A 390 -10.97 -23.56 -0.55
C THR A 390 -11.59 -22.29 -1.13
N SER A 391 -10.79 -21.29 -1.47
CA SER A 391 -11.18 -20.05 -2.16
C SER A 391 -10.42 -19.88 -3.47
N ASP A 392 -11.05 -19.27 -4.46
CA ASP A 392 -10.41 -18.94 -5.74
C ASP A 392 -9.54 -17.67 -5.62
N ILE A 393 -8.35 -17.82 -5.04
CA ILE A 393 -7.41 -16.71 -4.84
C ILE A 393 -6.85 -16.21 -6.18
N ASP A 394 -6.68 -17.10 -7.17
CA ASP A 394 -6.16 -16.75 -8.51
C ASP A 394 -7.07 -15.70 -9.18
N SER A 395 -8.39 -15.79 -8.99
CA SER A 395 -9.35 -14.80 -9.51
C SER A 395 -9.20 -13.43 -8.85
N LEU A 396 -8.94 -13.40 -7.54
CA LEU A 396 -8.69 -12.15 -6.81
C LEU A 396 -7.36 -11.53 -7.22
N ASP A 397 -6.30 -12.32 -7.35
CA ASP A 397 -4.98 -11.84 -7.75
C ASP A 397 -4.99 -11.28 -9.17
N ALA A 398 -5.63 -11.97 -10.13
CA ALA A 398 -5.80 -11.45 -11.48
C ALA A 398 -6.59 -10.13 -11.50
N PHE A 399 -7.67 -10.01 -10.72
CA PHE A 399 -8.42 -8.76 -10.60
C PHE A 399 -7.54 -7.63 -10.01
N GLU A 400 -6.84 -7.91 -8.93
CA GLU A 400 -5.98 -6.93 -8.26
C GLU A 400 -4.81 -6.49 -9.14
N TYR A 401 -4.16 -7.40 -9.89
CA TYR A 401 -3.11 -7.03 -10.86
C TYR A 401 -3.61 -6.07 -11.93
N SER A 402 -4.88 -6.19 -12.31
CA SER A 402 -5.48 -5.28 -13.30
C SER A 402 -5.61 -3.84 -12.81
N ILE A 403 -5.79 -3.62 -11.50
CA ILE A 403 -6.03 -2.30 -10.90
C ILE A 403 -4.81 -1.70 -10.17
N GLU A 404 -3.82 -2.50 -9.79
CA GLU A 404 -2.60 -2.06 -9.10
C GLU A 404 -1.92 -0.82 -9.71
N PRO A 405 -1.76 -0.70 -11.04
CA PRO A 405 -1.11 0.46 -11.65
C PRO A 405 -1.81 1.79 -11.35
N TYR A 406 -3.09 1.71 -11.01
CA TYR A 406 -3.97 2.86 -10.77
C TYR A 406 -4.25 3.10 -9.28
N TYR A 407 -3.61 2.35 -8.40
CA TYR A 407 -3.82 2.38 -6.95
C TYR A 407 -3.88 3.81 -6.39
N LYS A 408 -2.86 4.64 -6.71
CA LYS A 408 -2.79 6.01 -6.18
C LYS A 408 -3.94 6.90 -6.64
N ASP A 409 -4.35 6.74 -7.88
CA ASP A 409 -5.44 7.53 -8.45
C ASP A 409 -6.80 7.09 -7.89
N LEU A 410 -6.99 5.78 -7.74
CA LEU A 410 -8.18 5.19 -7.13
C LEU A 410 -8.31 5.57 -5.65
N GLU A 411 -7.22 5.55 -4.89
CA GLU A 411 -7.20 5.96 -3.48
C GLU A 411 -7.47 7.46 -3.32
N ARG A 412 -6.83 8.32 -4.13
CA ARG A 412 -7.04 9.78 -4.10
C ARG A 412 -8.45 10.19 -4.48
N ALA A 413 -9.03 9.55 -5.49
CA ALA A 413 -10.38 9.86 -5.93
C ALA A 413 -11.42 9.61 -4.84
N GLY A 414 -11.24 8.59 -4.00
CA GLY A 414 -12.07 8.35 -2.83
C GLY A 414 -12.12 9.54 -1.87
N HIS A 415 -11.02 10.26 -1.72
CA HIS A 415 -10.94 11.46 -0.89
C HIS A 415 -11.57 12.72 -1.53
N MET A 416 -11.86 12.72 -2.83
CA MET A 416 -12.43 13.86 -3.56
C MET A 416 -13.97 13.77 -3.70
N ILE A 417 -14.51 12.57 -3.77
CA ILE A 417 -15.97 12.33 -3.99
C ILE A 417 -16.80 12.67 -2.72
N GLY A 418 -16.16 12.82 -1.57
CA GLY A 418 -16.78 13.23 -0.31
C GLY A 418 -16.88 14.74 -0.07
N ARG A 419 -16.67 15.57 -1.11
CA ARG A 419 -16.79 17.03 -1.01
C ARG A 419 -18.12 17.55 -1.54
#